data_64044f11ec068e578e7177ea26c38345
#
_entry.id   64044f11ec068e578e7177ea26c38345
#
_cell.length_a   1.000
_cell.length_b   1.000
_cell.length_c   1.000
_cell.angle_alpha   90.00
_cell.angle_beta   90.00
_cell.angle_gamma   90.00
#
_symmetry.space_group_name_H-M   'P 1'
#
loop_
_entity.id
_entity.type
_entity.pdbx_description
1 polymer ?
#
loop_
_entity_poly.entity_id
_entity_poly.type
_entity_poly.pdbx_seq_one_letter_code
_entity_poly.pdbx_strand_id
1 'polypeptide(L)'
;MLWLIALPLGLVVVYLAARFSRFRQWAEPILSVAVALGLLVAFIIWFSDRDGSTPAAPEPVQTSQPTGLTAADIALEGLTFEQSQPERSFRLRGTVTNKGQTLLEYFRLSVTLENCPAGACEKIGDDTALILARVPAGQNRAFETFLTFPNREGEALTAPKWTTEVLEVRGGNR
;
A
#
# COMPACT_ATOMS: atom_id res chain seq x y z
N MET A 1 -21.66 18.64 -7.84
CA MET A 1 -22.62 19.39 -8.66
C MET A 1 -22.03 20.59 -9.43
N LEU A 2 -20.88 21.11 -9.10
CA LEU A 2 -20.20 22.19 -9.86
C LEU A 2 -19.75 21.81 -11.28
N TRP A 3 -19.50 20.54 -11.56
CA TRP A 3 -19.10 20.05 -12.89
C TRP A 3 -20.15 20.19 -13.98
N LEU A 4 -21.44 20.17 -13.61
CA LEU A 4 -22.55 20.32 -14.57
C LEU A 4 -22.67 21.75 -15.13
N ILE A 5 -22.11 22.75 -14.44
CA ILE A 5 -22.10 24.15 -14.86
C ILE A 5 -20.81 24.49 -15.63
N ALA A 6 -19.69 23.89 -15.26
CA ALA A 6 -18.38 24.15 -15.88
C ALA A 6 -18.31 23.69 -17.35
N LEU A 7 -18.93 22.56 -17.66
CA LEU A 7 -18.91 21.97 -19.02
C LEU A 7 -19.64 22.83 -20.07
N PRO A 8 -20.88 23.28 -19.84
CA PRO A 8 -21.57 24.16 -20.81
C PRO A 8 -20.90 25.53 -20.91
N LEU A 9 -20.34 26.08 -19.81
CA LEU A 9 -19.64 27.36 -19.84
C LEU A 9 -18.37 27.27 -20.71
N GLY A 10 -17.59 26.19 -20.59
CA GLY A 10 -16.42 25.92 -21.41
C GLY A 10 -16.78 25.82 -22.90
N LEU A 11 -17.88 25.13 -23.22
CA LEU A 11 -18.36 24.95 -24.59
C LEU A 11 -18.80 26.29 -25.23
N VAL A 12 -19.43 27.18 -24.46
CA VAL A 12 -19.81 28.53 -24.90
C VAL A 12 -18.57 29.37 -25.21
N VAL A 13 -17.56 29.33 -24.32
CA VAL A 13 -16.30 30.08 -24.52
C VAL A 13 -15.57 29.59 -25.78
N VAL A 14 -15.48 28.27 -25.99
CA VAL A 14 -14.85 27.69 -27.20
C VAL A 14 -15.63 28.09 -28.46
N TYR A 15 -16.95 28.05 -28.41
CA TYR A 15 -17.79 28.47 -29.53
C TYR A 15 -17.61 29.96 -29.89
N LEU A 16 -17.56 30.84 -28.90
CA LEU A 16 -17.33 32.27 -29.08
C LEU A 16 -15.92 32.54 -29.64
N ALA A 17 -14.90 31.84 -29.16
CA ALA A 17 -13.53 31.94 -29.65
C ALA A 17 -13.39 31.49 -31.12
N ALA A 18 -14.14 30.45 -31.53
CA ALA A 18 -14.17 29.95 -32.92
C ALA A 18 -14.92 30.85 -33.87
N ARG A 19 -15.96 31.57 -33.39
CA ARG A 19 -16.86 32.35 -34.23
C ARG A 19 -16.40 33.80 -34.48
N PHE A 20 -15.67 34.40 -33.54
CA PHE A 20 -15.26 35.81 -33.62
C PHE A 20 -13.75 35.98 -33.65
N SER A 21 -13.21 36.41 -34.81
CA SER A 21 -11.74 36.60 -35.01
C SER A 21 -11.15 37.66 -34.07
N ARG A 22 -11.87 38.70 -33.71
CA ARG A 22 -11.43 39.71 -32.72
C ARG A 22 -11.39 39.18 -31.30
N PHE A 23 -12.22 38.23 -30.97
CA PHE A 23 -12.25 37.57 -29.64
C PHE A 23 -11.04 36.63 -29.49
N ARG A 24 -10.57 36.03 -30.56
CA ARG A 24 -9.44 35.14 -30.57
C ARG A 24 -8.12 35.82 -30.13
N GLN A 25 -7.90 37.08 -30.54
CA GLN A 25 -6.71 37.85 -30.14
C GLN A 25 -6.68 38.17 -28.64
N TRP A 26 -7.86 38.28 -27.99
CA TRP A 26 -7.97 38.53 -26.56
C TRP A 26 -8.14 37.23 -25.76
N ALA A 27 -8.68 36.19 -26.37
CA ALA A 27 -8.92 34.89 -25.72
C ALA A 27 -7.60 34.13 -25.44
N GLU A 28 -6.60 34.23 -26.32
CA GLU A 28 -5.30 33.59 -26.13
C GLU A 28 -4.57 34.03 -24.84
N PRO A 29 -4.37 35.34 -24.61
CA PRO A 29 -3.69 35.77 -23.39
C PRO A 29 -4.54 35.52 -22.12
N ILE A 30 -5.86 35.66 -22.20
CA ILE A 30 -6.76 35.40 -21.05
C ILE A 30 -6.75 33.92 -20.68
N LEU A 31 -6.83 33.01 -21.68
CA LEU A 31 -6.77 31.57 -21.46
C LEU A 31 -5.42 31.15 -20.84
N SER A 32 -4.33 31.71 -21.37
CA SER A 32 -2.98 31.45 -20.87
C SER A 32 -2.83 31.89 -19.41
N VAL A 33 -3.32 33.07 -19.04
CA VAL A 33 -3.31 33.56 -17.66
C VAL A 33 -4.20 32.70 -16.76
N ALA A 34 -5.39 32.29 -17.23
CA ALA A 34 -6.28 31.43 -16.45
C ALA A 34 -5.67 30.05 -16.18
N VAL A 35 -5.02 29.45 -17.17
CA VAL A 35 -4.30 28.16 -16.99
C VAL A 35 -3.12 28.33 -16.03
N ALA A 36 -2.33 29.40 -16.18
CA ALA A 36 -1.20 29.66 -15.29
C ALA A 36 -1.67 29.87 -13.83
N LEU A 37 -2.75 30.61 -13.63
CA LEU A 37 -3.37 30.77 -12.30
C LEU A 37 -3.91 29.45 -11.73
N GLY A 38 -4.56 28.64 -12.55
CA GLY A 38 -5.05 27.33 -12.14
C GLY A 38 -3.92 26.39 -11.70
N LEU A 39 -2.82 26.36 -12.45
CA LEU A 39 -1.63 25.57 -12.10
C LEU A 39 -0.96 26.10 -10.81
N LEU A 40 -0.91 27.43 -10.63
CA LEU A 40 -0.35 28.05 -9.43
C LEU A 40 -1.17 27.69 -8.18
N VAL A 41 -2.49 27.73 -8.28
CA VAL A 41 -3.39 27.31 -7.18
C VAL A 41 -3.24 25.83 -6.89
N ALA A 42 -3.20 24.98 -7.91
CA ALA A 42 -2.96 23.55 -7.74
C ALA A 42 -1.59 23.25 -7.09
N PHE A 43 -0.55 24.01 -7.48
CA PHE A 43 0.78 23.91 -6.91
C PHE A 43 0.79 24.33 -5.42
N ILE A 44 0.10 25.43 -5.08
CA ILE A 44 -0.01 25.90 -3.68
C ILE A 44 -0.74 24.86 -2.82
N ILE A 45 -1.85 24.30 -3.31
CA ILE A 45 -2.58 23.24 -2.60
C ILE A 45 -1.67 22.01 -2.40
N TRP A 46 -1.00 21.57 -3.45
CA TRP A 46 -0.08 20.43 -3.38
C TRP A 46 1.13 20.66 -2.45
N PHE A 47 1.64 21.90 -2.40
CA PHE A 47 2.73 22.27 -1.52
C PHE A 47 2.26 22.43 -0.06
N SER A 48 1.07 22.98 0.15
CA SER A 48 0.45 23.11 1.48
C SER A 48 0.09 21.74 2.09
N ASP A 49 -0.31 20.78 1.27
CA ASP A 49 -0.54 19.40 1.74
C ASP A 49 0.78 18.68 2.13
N ARG A 50 1.92 19.11 1.59
CA ARG A 50 3.23 18.58 2.00
C ARG A 50 3.71 19.13 3.34
N ASP A 51 3.43 20.38 3.64
CA ASP A 51 3.78 21.01 4.92
C ASP A 51 2.73 20.73 6.02
N GLY A 52 1.60 20.14 5.62
CA GLY A 52 0.49 19.75 6.51
C GLY A 52 0.74 18.49 7.34
N SER A 53 1.98 17.99 7.43
CA SER A 53 2.41 17.12 8.52
C SER A 53 2.62 17.93 9.80
N THR A 54 1.65 18.76 10.18
CA THR A 54 1.48 19.06 11.61
C THR A 54 1.32 17.68 12.25
N PRO A 55 2.17 17.30 13.23
CA PRO A 55 1.86 16.16 14.06
C PRO A 55 0.49 16.48 14.64
N ALA A 56 -0.54 15.86 14.09
CA ALA A 56 -1.85 15.86 14.68
C ALA A 56 -1.60 15.56 16.15
N ALA A 57 -2.00 16.48 17.02
CA ALA A 57 -2.08 16.19 18.44
C ALA A 57 -2.70 14.80 18.49
N PRO A 58 -2.16 13.85 19.27
CA PRO A 58 -2.64 12.49 19.26
C PRO A 58 -4.14 12.57 19.42
N GLU A 59 -4.86 12.38 18.30
CA GLU A 59 -6.28 12.09 18.40
C GLU A 59 -6.34 10.97 19.40
N PRO A 60 -7.24 11.06 20.40
CA PRO A 60 -7.39 9.96 21.33
C PRO A 60 -7.53 8.75 20.44
N VAL A 61 -6.51 7.89 20.47
CA VAL A 61 -6.50 6.62 19.77
C VAL A 61 -7.87 6.08 20.06
N GLN A 62 -8.76 6.18 19.06
CA GLN A 62 -9.99 5.41 19.13
C GLN A 62 -9.46 4.00 19.27
N THR A 63 -9.42 3.58 20.52
CA THR A 63 -9.22 2.21 20.88
C THR A 63 -10.38 1.52 20.19
N SER A 64 -10.14 1.20 18.92
CA SER A 64 -11.01 0.29 18.18
C SER A 64 -11.08 -0.89 19.13
N GLN A 65 -12.22 -1.00 19.81
CA GLN A 65 -12.46 -2.13 20.72
C GLN A 65 -11.99 -3.34 19.94
N PRO A 66 -11.17 -4.20 20.51
CA PRO A 66 -10.71 -5.40 19.84
C PRO A 66 -11.90 -6.36 19.69
N THR A 67 -12.80 -6.03 18.77
CA THR A 67 -13.74 -6.97 18.19
C THR A 67 -12.97 -7.77 17.18
N GLY A 68 -11.87 -8.31 17.57
CA GLY A 68 -11.07 -8.83 16.52
C GLY A 68 -10.06 -9.85 17.02
N LEU A 69 -9.63 -10.57 16.08
CA LEU A 69 -8.49 -11.44 16.13
C LEU A 69 -7.24 -10.63 16.43
N THR A 70 -6.37 -11.18 17.24
CA THR A 70 -5.03 -10.68 17.52
C THR A 70 -4.01 -11.59 16.84
N ALA A 71 -2.75 -11.18 16.78
CA ALA A 71 -1.68 -12.04 16.26
C ALA A 71 -1.55 -13.36 17.04
N ALA A 72 -1.91 -13.38 18.33
CA ALA A 72 -1.90 -14.60 19.16
C ALA A 72 -2.98 -15.63 18.76
N ASP A 73 -4.03 -15.18 18.09
CA ASP A 73 -5.12 -16.04 17.63
C ASP A 73 -4.79 -16.73 16.30
N ILE A 74 -3.62 -16.49 15.74
CA ILE A 74 -3.19 -17.04 14.45
C ILE A 74 -1.96 -17.91 14.66
N ALA A 75 -2.02 -19.14 14.16
CA ALA A 75 -0.85 -20.00 14.05
C ALA A 75 -0.46 -20.17 12.58
N LEU A 76 0.83 -20.03 12.32
CA LEU A 76 1.43 -20.33 11.02
C LEU A 76 2.23 -21.62 11.13
N GLU A 77 1.99 -22.55 10.21
CA GLU A 77 2.62 -23.86 10.21
C GLU A 77 3.13 -24.22 8.82
N GLY A 78 4.18 -25.03 8.76
CA GLY A 78 4.72 -25.57 7.51
C GLY A 78 5.23 -24.51 6.54
N LEU A 79 5.83 -23.41 7.07
CA LEU A 79 6.37 -22.36 6.21
C LEU A 79 7.53 -22.90 5.38
N THR A 80 7.43 -22.73 4.07
CA THR A 80 8.47 -23.10 3.10
C THR A 80 8.79 -21.89 2.23
N PHE A 81 10.08 -21.66 1.99
CA PHE A 81 10.59 -20.58 1.17
C PHE A 81 11.31 -21.16 -0.04
N GLU A 82 10.75 -20.99 -1.22
CA GLU A 82 11.31 -21.45 -2.48
C GLU A 82 11.81 -20.26 -3.28
N GLN A 83 13.04 -20.30 -3.76
CA GLN A 83 13.56 -19.24 -4.62
C GLN A 83 12.77 -19.18 -5.93
N SER A 84 12.46 -17.97 -6.35
CA SER A 84 11.70 -17.68 -7.57
C SER A 84 12.47 -16.69 -8.46
N GLN A 85 11.88 -16.27 -9.56
CA GLN A 85 12.42 -15.24 -10.45
C GLN A 85 11.70 -13.91 -10.16
N PRO A 86 12.40 -12.75 -10.18
CA PRO A 86 13.84 -12.57 -10.35
C PRO A 86 14.66 -12.99 -9.11
N GLU A 87 15.99 -12.93 -9.21
CA GLU A 87 16.88 -13.18 -8.06
C GLU A 87 16.43 -12.40 -6.83
N ARG A 88 16.53 -13.04 -5.65
CA ARG A 88 16.04 -12.50 -4.35
C ARG A 88 14.51 -12.40 -4.24
N SER A 89 13.77 -12.99 -5.15
CA SER A 89 12.35 -13.26 -4.96
C SER A 89 12.14 -14.68 -4.45
N PHE A 90 11.22 -14.81 -3.49
CA PHE A 90 10.92 -16.09 -2.86
C PHE A 90 9.42 -16.30 -2.82
N ARG A 91 9.03 -17.52 -3.12
CA ARG A 91 7.67 -17.98 -2.92
C ARG A 91 7.56 -18.54 -1.51
N LEU A 92 6.72 -17.93 -0.70
CA LEU A 92 6.38 -18.41 0.63
C LEU A 92 5.07 -19.19 0.57
N ARG A 93 5.10 -20.42 1.06
CA ARG A 93 3.93 -21.27 1.26
C ARG A 93 3.81 -21.65 2.74
N GLY A 94 2.57 -21.84 3.19
CA GLY A 94 2.31 -22.29 4.52
C GLY A 94 0.84 -22.51 4.77
N THR A 95 0.52 -22.87 6.00
CA THR A 95 -0.85 -23.01 6.47
C THR A 95 -1.11 -22.03 7.60
N VAL A 96 -2.19 -21.27 7.51
CA VAL A 96 -2.67 -20.43 8.60
C VAL A 96 -3.83 -21.10 9.30
N THR A 97 -3.78 -21.17 10.62
CA THR A 97 -4.86 -21.67 11.50
C THR A 97 -5.43 -20.50 12.28
N ASN A 98 -6.74 -20.31 12.18
CA ASN A 98 -7.48 -19.32 12.96
C ASN A 98 -7.93 -19.95 14.28
N LYS A 99 -7.27 -19.61 15.38
CA LYS A 99 -7.62 -20.05 16.74
C LYS A 99 -8.66 -19.15 17.42
N GLY A 100 -8.97 -18.01 16.80
CA GLY A 100 -9.96 -17.07 17.31
C GLY A 100 -11.39 -17.49 17.06
N GLN A 101 -12.33 -16.63 17.46
CA GLN A 101 -13.77 -16.92 17.41
C GLN A 101 -14.51 -16.25 16.25
N THR A 102 -13.84 -15.38 15.51
CA THR A 102 -14.38 -14.66 14.35
C THR A 102 -13.68 -15.08 13.07
N LEU A 103 -14.29 -14.78 11.92
CA LEU A 103 -13.68 -15.04 10.63
C LEU A 103 -12.37 -14.24 10.50
N LEU A 104 -11.25 -14.88 10.18
CA LEU A 104 -10.04 -14.21 9.76
C LEU A 104 -10.19 -13.77 8.31
N GLU A 105 -10.24 -12.47 8.04
CA GLU A 105 -10.32 -11.94 6.68
C GLU A 105 -8.94 -11.87 6.02
N TYR A 106 -8.02 -11.19 6.68
CA TYR A 106 -6.63 -11.09 6.24
C TYR A 106 -5.67 -10.94 7.42
N PHE A 107 -4.41 -11.16 7.13
CA PHE A 107 -3.32 -10.81 8.02
C PHE A 107 -2.13 -10.30 7.24
N ARG A 108 -1.31 -9.50 7.90
CA ARG A 108 -0.05 -8.97 7.34
C ARG A 108 1.12 -9.69 7.99
N LEU A 109 1.95 -10.29 7.18
CA LEU A 109 3.13 -11.04 7.60
C LEU A 109 4.39 -10.28 7.23
N SER A 110 5.22 -9.96 8.20
CA SER A 110 6.59 -9.49 7.98
C SER A 110 7.52 -10.67 7.95
N VAL A 111 8.45 -10.67 7.02
CA VAL A 111 9.48 -11.69 6.88
C VAL A 111 10.83 -11.02 6.77
N THR A 112 11.72 -11.38 7.69
CA THR A 112 13.12 -10.92 7.67
C THR A 112 13.99 -12.05 7.12
N LEU A 113 14.84 -11.71 6.16
CA LEU A 113 15.87 -12.60 5.61
C LEU A 113 17.23 -12.20 6.15
N GLU A 114 17.90 -13.18 6.75
CA GLU A 114 19.30 -13.09 7.20
C GLU A 114 20.13 -14.11 6.43
N ASN A 115 21.39 -13.79 6.16
CA ASN A 115 22.40 -14.75 5.69
C ASN A 115 23.36 -15.05 6.83
N CYS A 116 23.49 -16.31 7.22
CA CYS A 116 24.22 -16.73 8.41
C CYS A 116 25.42 -17.66 8.08
N PRO A 117 26.40 -17.25 7.25
CA PRO A 117 27.57 -18.06 6.98
C PRO A 117 28.41 -18.21 8.27
N ALA A 118 28.83 -19.46 8.56
CA ALA A 118 29.70 -19.76 9.69
C ALA A 118 29.22 -19.27 11.08
N GLY A 119 27.89 -19.08 11.24
CA GLY A 119 27.27 -18.68 12.51
C GLY A 119 27.17 -17.16 12.74
N ALA A 120 27.76 -16.34 11.91
CA ALA A 120 27.52 -14.90 11.89
C ALA A 120 26.32 -14.60 10.97
N CYS A 121 25.29 -13.92 11.50
CA CYS A 121 24.11 -13.55 10.74
C CYS A 121 24.17 -12.09 10.32
N GLU A 122 23.99 -11.83 9.05
CA GLU A 122 23.83 -10.49 8.48
C GLU A 122 22.42 -10.34 7.92
N LYS A 123 21.74 -9.25 8.29
CA LYS A 123 20.41 -8.95 7.78
C LYS A 123 20.50 -8.52 6.31
N ILE A 124 19.83 -9.24 5.42
CA ILE A 124 19.71 -8.91 4.01
C ILE A 124 18.61 -7.88 3.79
N GLY A 125 17.46 -8.10 4.44
CA GLY A 125 16.32 -7.20 4.34
C GLY A 125 15.07 -7.77 4.97
N ASP A 126 14.00 -7.02 4.86
CA ASP A 126 12.65 -7.40 5.27
C ASP A 126 11.66 -7.08 4.15
N ASP A 127 10.62 -7.88 4.08
CA ASP A 127 9.48 -7.66 3.20
C ASP A 127 8.19 -8.00 3.94
N THR A 128 7.09 -7.43 3.47
CA THR A 128 5.78 -7.57 4.12
C THR A 128 4.72 -7.98 3.10
N ALA A 129 4.04 -9.09 3.36
CA ALA A 129 2.96 -9.59 2.53
C ALA A 129 1.60 -9.43 3.21
N LEU A 130 0.59 -8.99 2.45
CA LEU A 130 -0.81 -9.02 2.84
C LEU A 130 -1.43 -10.32 2.32
N ILE A 131 -1.94 -11.15 3.22
CA ILE A 131 -2.50 -12.46 2.91
C ILE A 131 -4.00 -12.46 3.17
N LEU A 132 -4.79 -12.52 2.09
CA LEU A 132 -6.25 -12.61 2.12
C LEU A 132 -6.65 -14.07 2.40
N ALA A 133 -6.86 -14.41 3.65
CA ALA A 133 -7.01 -15.80 4.07
C ALA A 133 -8.47 -16.28 4.08
N ARG A 134 -9.39 -15.47 4.59
CA ARG A 134 -10.83 -15.80 4.81
C ARG A 134 -11.01 -17.16 5.49
N VAL A 135 -10.40 -17.33 6.66
CA VAL A 135 -10.43 -18.57 7.44
C VAL A 135 -11.46 -18.48 8.54
N PRO A 136 -12.50 -19.33 8.55
CA PRO A 136 -13.45 -19.39 9.65
C PRO A 136 -12.78 -19.74 10.99
N ALA A 137 -13.47 -19.43 12.09
CA ALA A 137 -13.04 -19.77 13.44
C ALA A 137 -12.73 -21.27 13.58
N GLY A 138 -11.60 -21.61 14.18
CA GLY A 138 -11.14 -22.98 14.41
C GLY A 138 -10.69 -23.74 13.17
N GLN A 139 -10.64 -23.11 12.00
CA GLN A 139 -10.23 -23.77 10.75
C GLN A 139 -8.82 -23.34 10.33
N ASN A 140 -8.28 -24.09 9.38
CA ASN A 140 -7.02 -23.78 8.74
C ASN A 140 -7.17 -23.66 7.22
N ARG A 141 -6.21 -22.95 6.59
CA ARG A 141 -6.15 -22.81 5.14
C ARG A 141 -4.69 -22.64 4.67
N ALA A 142 -4.34 -23.32 3.60
CA ALA A 142 -3.07 -23.07 2.93
C ALA A 142 -3.07 -21.69 2.27
N PHE A 143 -1.92 -21.03 2.29
CA PHE A 143 -1.69 -19.76 1.61
C PHE A 143 -0.37 -19.80 0.84
N GLU A 144 -0.29 -18.95 -0.17
CA GLU A 144 0.92 -18.72 -0.95
C GLU A 144 1.07 -17.21 -1.17
N THR A 145 2.29 -16.71 -1.06
CA THR A 145 2.62 -15.32 -1.35
C THR A 145 4.05 -15.21 -1.89
N PHE A 146 4.39 -14.03 -2.42
CA PHE A 146 5.73 -13.73 -2.92
C PHE A 146 6.35 -12.65 -2.07
N LEU A 147 7.66 -12.79 -1.83
CA LEU A 147 8.49 -11.87 -1.10
C LEU A 147 9.67 -11.47 -1.97
N THR A 148 10.10 -10.21 -1.89
CA THR A 148 11.23 -9.71 -2.67
C THR A 148 12.19 -8.95 -1.77
N PHE A 149 13.43 -9.37 -1.76
CA PHE A 149 14.46 -8.78 -0.93
C PHE A 149 15.48 -7.99 -1.76
N PRO A 150 16.17 -7.01 -1.16
CA PRO A 150 17.20 -6.25 -1.85
C PRO A 150 18.29 -7.16 -2.43
N ASN A 151 18.65 -6.94 -3.69
CA ASN A 151 19.80 -7.60 -4.31
C ASN A 151 21.02 -6.70 -4.19
N ARG A 152 22.05 -7.16 -3.46
CA ARG A 152 23.34 -6.52 -3.40
C ARG A 152 24.29 -7.25 -4.33
N GLU A 153 24.92 -6.53 -5.25
CA GLU A 153 25.85 -7.11 -6.20
C GLU A 153 27.01 -7.84 -5.46
N GLY A 154 27.26 -9.08 -5.84
CA GLY A 154 28.35 -9.90 -5.29
C GLY A 154 28.03 -10.65 -3.99
N GLU A 155 26.84 -10.50 -3.42
CA GLU A 155 26.45 -11.18 -2.20
C GLU A 155 25.71 -12.49 -2.48
N ALA A 156 26.39 -13.62 -2.31
CA ALA A 156 25.75 -14.93 -2.43
C ALA A 156 24.98 -15.30 -1.18
N LEU A 157 23.74 -15.74 -1.34
CA LEU A 157 22.92 -16.25 -0.24
C LEU A 157 23.28 -17.71 0.01
N THR A 158 24.14 -17.99 1.00
CA THR A 158 24.68 -19.32 1.26
C THR A 158 24.00 -20.05 2.42
N ALA A 159 23.53 -19.31 3.43
CA ALA A 159 22.88 -19.87 4.61
C ALA A 159 21.68 -19.00 5.02
N PRO A 160 20.56 -19.03 4.24
CA PRO A 160 19.39 -18.21 4.52
C PRO A 160 18.70 -18.64 5.82
N LYS A 161 18.43 -17.65 6.67
CA LYS A 161 17.60 -17.81 7.86
C LYS A 161 16.41 -16.87 7.78
N TRP A 162 15.24 -17.41 8.09
CA TRP A 162 13.97 -16.72 7.97
C TRP A 162 13.37 -16.46 9.35
N THR A 163 12.98 -15.23 9.58
CA THR A 163 12.21 -14.84 10.77
C THR A 163 10.89 -14.24 10.31
N THR A 164 9.78 -14.70 10.88
CA THR A 164 8.42 -14.27 10.50
C THR A 164 7.70 -13.66 11.69
N GLU A 165 6.98 -12.57 11.44
CA GLU A 165 6.17 -11.87 12.44
C GLU A 165 4.82 -11.47 11.85
N VAL A 166 3.73 -11.73 12.58
CA VAL A 166 2.40 -11.27 12.22
C VAL A 166 2.19 -9.86 12.76
N LEU A 167 2.13 -8.86 11.87
CA LEU A 167 2.02 -7.45 12.24
C LEU A 167 0.59 -7.00 12.48
N GLU A 168 -0.33 -7.42 11.63
CA GLU A 168 -1.72 -6.97 11.61
C GLU A 168 -2.63 -8.15 11.32
N VAL A 169 -3.75 -8.20 12.02
CA VAL A 169 -4.78 -9.21 11.82
C VAL A 169 -6.14 -8.55 11.77
N ARG A 170 -6.95 -8.90 10.80
CA ARG A 170 -8.32 -8.41 10.70
C ARG A 170 -9.30 -9.55 10.67
N GLY A 171 -10.23 -9.48 11.62
CA GLY A 171 -11.42 -10.32 11.66
C GLY A 171 -12.61 -9.63 10.99
N GLY A 172 -13.43 -10.41 10.29
CA GLY A 172 -14.70 -9.95 9.73
C GLY A 172 -15.86 -10.35 10.63
N ASN A 173 -16.84 -9.45 10.78
CA ASN A 173 -18.16 -9.82 11.28
C ASN A 173 -18.96 -10.40 10.12
N ARG A 174 -19.64 -11.53 10.37
CA ARG A 174 -20.69 -12.03 9.48
C ARG A 174 -21.93 -11.17 9.59
#